data_a08b32852878e86fb2cc5305a30846f3
#
_entry.id   a08b32852878e86fb2cc5305a30846f3
#
_cell.length_a   1.000
_cell.length_b   1.000
_cell.length_c   1.000
_cell.angle_alpha   90.00
_cell.angle_beta   90.00
_cell.angle_gamma   90.00
#
_symmetry.space_group_name_H-M   'P 1'
#
loop_
_entity.id
_entity.type
_entity.pdbx_description
1 polymer ?
#
loop_
_entity_poly.entity_id
_entity_poly.type
_entity_poly.pdbx_seq_one_letter_code
_entity_poly.pdbx_strand_id
1 'polypeptide(L)'
;MKPVNSGGHSAYQKLLLEQLRKHYPDALTRFSQSTWEVIDKFYNLDLSAVDELMKDRYSHFGPAPRLPSDMLRCYMVSLVMKKPAITAWCNELKHNRLAAIISGFDPDDTPGVGTFYDFFDRLWMSSSDNFRPHAHKPPERKVKKPDNPDDKAEPIEKITVAELIENLKASPPTAEQPFSKLFEIFDQLFLRHSVKLGLIDLDRLVLSGDGTPVRTMARNRYRRLCTCLEQGIRDCKCNRYYSQPDTDCGYDSSRHRFYYGYDLYMLTAADSKNDLPVFPLLGPGSRHDSFGLCHTYAVMKAFIKDANITEALLDSAHDAMAIYEYCNDNSIASIIDLNERNGVNFKYKDCYTVGKDGIPVCQAGLKLIRDGIEKGRKRIKYRCANCYHKDGIHCDHKCSDSDYGLVVHTPTKDNPRFFTIPPRESKEWIEEYKKRTSSERCNKREKDDYNLEDGRHRSTKMWYCRLYCIMMCQHLDAWSPYHASSVKELMPQAA
;
A
#
# COMPACT_ATOMS: atom_id res chain seq x y z
N MET A 1 -9.24 38.77 -9.35
CA MET A 1 -8.04 38.71 -10.22
C MET A 1 -8.11 37.44 -11.04
N LYS A 2 -7.80 37.48 -12.33
CA LYS A 2 -7.72 36.30 -13.15
C LYS A 2 -6.60 35.40 -12.59
N PRO A 3 -6.74 34.06 -12.60
CA PRO A 3 -5.61 33.19 -12.32
C PRO A 3 -4.45 33.63 -13.22
N VAL A 4 -3.27 33.73 -12.65
CA VAL A 4 -2.05 33.92 -13.43
C VAL A 4 -2.06 32.82 -14.46
N ASN A 5 -1.95 33.16 -15.75
CA ASN A 5 -2.03 32.21 -16.84
C ASN A 5 -1.20 30.97 -16.51
N SER A 6 -1.90 29.85 -16.29
CA SER A 6 -1.24 28.55 -16.31
C SER A 6 -0.77 28.32 -17.74
N GLY A 7 0.44 28.75 -18.06
CA GLY A 7 1.08 28.41 -19.35
C GLY A 7 1.31 26.91 -19.47
N GLY A 8 0.77 26.12 -18.55
CA GLY A 8 0.91 24.69 -18.45
C GLY A 8 2.38 24.27 -18.23
N HIS A 9 2.68 23.03 -18.57
CA HIS A 9 4.00 22.44 -18.40
C HIS A 9 5.12 23.22 -19.11
N SER A 10 4.87 23.71 -20.33
CA SER A 10 5.86 24.49 -21.09
C SER A 10 6.25 25.80 -20.41
N ALA A 11 5.32 26.45 -19.70
CA ALA A 11 5.65 27.66 -18.95
C ALA A 11 6.53 27.36 -17.74
N TYR A 12 6.27 26.27 -17.03
CA TYR A 12 7.13 25.80 -15.96
C TYR A 12 8.54 25.47 -16.47
N GLN A 13 8.66 24.73 -17.58
CA GLN A 13 9.94 24.39 -18.17
C GLN A 13 10.74 25.65 -18.58
N LYS A 14 10.06 26.62 -19.18
CA LYS A 14 10.66 27.90 -19.54
C LYS A 14 11.14 28.68 -18.31
N LEU A 15 10.29 28.80 -17.28
CA LEU A 15 10.64 29.43 -16.01
C LEU A 15 11.88 28.78 -15.38
N LEU A 16 11.90 27.45 -15.29
CA LEU A 16 13.02 26.70 -14.71
C LEU A 16 14.32 27.01 -15.45
N LEU A 17 14.33 26.94 -16.79
CA LEU A 17 15.53 27.21 -17.59
C LEU A 17 16.01 28.68 -17.46
N GLU A 18 15.09 29.64 -17.48
CA GLU A 18 15.40 31.07 -17.31
C GLU A 18 16.01 31.35 -15.94
N GLN A 19 15.40 30.79 -14.88
CA GLN A 19 15.88 30.98 -13.51
C GLN A 19 17.22 30.25 -13.26
N LEU A 20 17.43 29.06 -13.84
CA LEU A 20 18.73 28.38 -13.77
C LEU A 20 19.83 29.22 -14.44
N ARG A 21 19.61 29.74 -15.67
CA ARG A 21 20.56 30.57 -16.36
C ARG A 21 20.87 31.86 -15.61
N LYS A 22 19.88 32.47 -14.99
CA LYS A 22 20.01 33.70 -14.19
C LYS A 22 20.82 33.48 -12.91
N HIS A 23 20.54 32.44 -12.16
CA HIS A 23 21.10 32.24 -10.82
C HIS A 23 22.28 31.28 -10.77
N TYR A 24 22.46 30.43 -11.80
CA TYR A 24 23.47 29.40 -11.90
C TYR A 24 24.11 29.37 -13.31
N PRO A 25 24.75 30.46 -13.72
CA PRO A 25 25.43 30.49 -15.06
C PRO A 25 26.54 29.43 -15.15
N ASP A 26 27.09 29.01 -14.02
CA ASP A 26 28.14 27.99 -13.86
C ASP A 26 27.56 26.58 -13.54
N ALA A 27 26.26 26.33 -13.73
CA ALA A 27 25.58 25.10 -13.36
C ALA A 27 26.26 23.83 -13.90
N LEU A 28 26.78 23.88 -15.14
CA LEU A 28 27.42 22.73 -15.80
C LEU A 28 28.66 22.21 -15.04
N THR A 29 29.41 23.10 -14.40
CA THR A 29 30.60 22.75 -13.60
C THR A 29 30.31 22.60 -12.11
N ARG A 30 29.24 23.25 -11.63
CA ARG A 30 28.89 23.31 -10.22
C ARG A 30 28.01 22.17 -9.75
N PHE A 31 27.07 21.72 -10.56
CA PHE A 31 26.08 20.72 -10.15
C PHE A 31 26.63 19.30 -10.30
N SER A 32 26.37 18.49 -9.26
CA SER A 32 26.63 17.05 -9.29
C SER A 32 25.66 16.34 -10.23
N GLN A 33 26.01 15.13 -10.64
CA GLN A 33 25.12 14.27 -11.43
C GLN A 33 23.78 14.06 -10.73
N SER A 34 23.78 13.80 -9.43
CA SER A 34 22.54 13.63 -8.62
C SER A 34 21.68 14.89 -8.59
N THR A 35 22.30 16.08 -8.63
CA THR A 35 21.55 17.35 -8.77
C THR A 35 20.85 17.44 -10.10
N TRP A 36 21.53 17.09 -11.20
CA TRP A 36 20.94 17.06 -12.54
C TRP A 36 19.80 16.05 -12.63
N GLU A 37 19.96 14.88 -12.06
CA GLU A 37 18.90 13.86 -12.01
C GLU A 37 17.61 14.36 -11.32
N VAL A 38 17.75 15.12 -10.22
CA VAL A 38 16.60 15.75 -9.56
C VAL A 38 15.97 16.83 -10.46
N ILE A 39 16.79 17.67 -11.11
CA ILE A 39 16.30 18.71 -12.03
C ILE A 39 15.56 18.07 -13.21
N ASP A 40 16.15 17.08 -13.88
CA ASP A 40 15.57 16.36 -15.01
C ASP A 40 14.26 15.67 -14.64
N LYS A 41 14.21 15.06 -13.46
CA LYS A 41 13.02 14.40 -12.92
C LYS A 41 11.81 15.35 -12.87
N PHE A 42 11.98 16.53 -12.29
CA PHE A 42 10.90 17.51 -12.17
C PHE A 42 10.64 18.28 -13.45
N TYR A 43 11.67 18.54 -14.25
CA TYR A 43 11.55 19.18 -15.56
C TYR A 43 10.66 18.38 -16.53
N ASN A 44 10.76 17.05 -16.50
CA ASN A 44 9.96 16.16 -17.34
C ASN A 44 8.59 15.80 -16.73
N LEU A 45 8.29 16.23 -15.50
CA LEU A 45 7.02 15.95 -14.84
C LEU A 45 5.96 16.98 -15.22
N ASP A 46 5.01 16.58 -16.05
CA ASP A 46 3.84 17.40 -16.39
C ASP A 46 2.75 17.26 -15.29
N LEU A 47 2.55 18.35 -14.56
CA LEU A 47 1.49 18.47 -13.55
C LEU A 47 0.37 19.45 -13.96
N SER A 48 0.32 19.90 -15.21
CA SER A 48 -0.65 20.92 -15.65
C SER A 48 -2.10 20.48 -15.44
N ALA A 49 -2.41 19.19 -15.53
CA ALA A 49 -3.74 18.67 -15.28
C ALA A 49 -4.19 18.84 -13.81
N VAL A 50 -3.27 19.00 -12.85
CA VAL A 50 -3.61 19.25 -11.43
C VAL A 50 -4.37 20.55 -11.27
N ASP A 51 -4.04 21.57 -12.04
CA ASP A 51 -4.69 22.87 -11.97
C ASP A 51 -6.18 22.78 -12.36
N GLU A 52 -6.51 21.99 -13.37
CA GLU A 52 -7.88 21.75 -13.77
C GLU A 52 -8.62 20.82 -12.77
N LEU A 53 -7.97 19.75 -12.33
CA LEU A 53 -8.53 18.81 -11.33
C LEU A 53 -8.85 19.48 -9.99
N MET A 54 -8.14 20.56 -9.66
CA MET A 54 -8.32 21.29 -8.39
C MET A 54 -9.16 22.56 -8.53
N LYS A 55 -9.63 22.91 -9.73
CA LYS A 55 -10.31 24.18 -10.03
C LYS A 55 -11.55 24.42 -9.17
N ASP A 56 -12.33 23.38 -8.93
CA ASP A 56 -13.53 23.41 -8.09
C ASP A 56 -13.23 23.65 -6.58
N ARG A 57 -11.97 23.51 -6.19
CA ARG A 57 -11.50 23.66 -4.81
C ARG A 57 -11.00 25.06 -4.50
N TYR A 58 -11.00 25.95 -5.48
CA TYR A 58 -10.55 27.33 -5.35
C TYR A 58 -11.68 28.32 -5.60
N SER A 59 -11.72 29.38 -4.78
CA SER A 59 -12.69 30.47 -4.95
C SER A 59 -12.38 31.28 -6.22
N HIS A 60 -13.44 31.73 -6.89
CA HIS A 60 -13.33 32.68 -8.00
C HIS A 60 -13.11 34.14 -7.50
N PHE A 61 -13.19 34.36 -6.20
CA PHE A 61 -13.05 35.68 -5.56
C PHE A 61 -11.79 35.72 -4.70
N GLY A 62 -11.16 36.90 -4.61
CA GLY A 62 -9.99 37.13 -3.78
C GLY A 62 -8.67 37.19 -4.58
N PRO A 63 -7.50 37.23 -3.89
CA PRO A 63 -6.20 37.21 -4.55
C PRO A 63 -5.96 35.92 -5.29
N ALA A 64 -5.17 35.99 -6.39
CA ALA A 64 -4.82 34.80 -7.16
C ALA A 64 -4.08 33.79 -6.26
N PRO A 65 -4.54 32.52 -6.20
CA PRO A 65 -3.82 31.50 -5.46
C PRO A 65 -2.54 31.11 -6.17
N ARG A 66 -1.60 30.50 -5.45
CA ARG A 66 -0.51 29.72 -6.04
C ARG A 66 -1.10 28.58 -6.86
N LEU A 67 -0.47 28.24 -8.00
CA LEU A 67 -0.94 27.13 -8.84
C LEU A 67 -0.89 25.81 -8.08
N PRO A 68 -1.96 25.01 -8.08
CA PRO A 68 -1.98 23.69 -7.46
C PRO A 68 -0.86 22.78 -7.96
N SER A 69 -0.54 22.81 -9.25
CA SER A 69 0.56 22.07 -9.88
C SER A 69 1.92 22.42 -9.27
N ASP A 70 2.19 23.71 -9.03
CA ASP A 70 3.46 24.16 -8.43
C ASP A 70 3.50 23.82 -6.93
N MET A 71 2.38 23.94 -6.23
CA MET A 71 2.28 23.54 -4.81
C MET A 71 2.52 22.05 -4.62
N LEU A 72 1.95 21.20 -5.50
CA LEU A 72 2.18 19.74 -5.48
C LEU A 72 3.64 19.43 -5.79
N ARG A 73 4.20 20.00 -6.88
CA ARG A 73 5.61 19.86 -7.23
C ARG A 73 6.52 20.25 -6.09
N CYS A 74 6.27 21.39 -5.48
CA CYS A 74 7.05 21.90 -4.35
C CYS A 74 7.05 20.95 -3.16
N TYR A 75 5.89 20.35 -2.84
CA TYR A 75 5.83 19.38 -1.77
C TYR A 75 6.56 18.07 -2.14
N MET A 76 6.46 17.59 -3.38
CA MET A 76 7.22 16.44 -3.85
C MET A 76 8.74 16.71 -3.80
N VAL A 77 9.19 17.90 -4.20
CA VAL A 77 10.61 18.32 -4.05
C VAL A 77 11.06 18.23 -2.59
N SER A 78 10.21 18.64 -1.64
CA SER A 78 10.53 18.54 -0.20
C SER A 78 10.79 17.11 0.26
N LEU A 79 10.05 16.14 -0.31
CA LEU A 79 10.21 14.72 0.01
C LEU A 79 11.50 14.16 -0.57
N VAL A 80 11.81 14.48 -1.84
CA VAL A 80 13.08 14.10 -2.50
C VAL A 80 14.28 14.70 -1.76
N MET A 81 14.17 15.94 -1.28
CA MET A 81 15.21 16.60 -0.48
C MET A 81 15.20 16.20 1.00
N LYS A 82 14.37 15.23 1.40
CA LYS A 82 14.26 14.72 2.78
C LYS A 82 13.97 15.81 3.82
N LYS A 83 13.13 16.79 3.47
CA LYS A 83 12.68 17.89 4.36
C LYS A 83 11.21 17.70 4.75
N PRO A 84 10.89 16.76 5.65
CA PRO A 84 9.50 16.33 5.89
C PRO A 84 8.63 17.36 6.61
N ALA A 85 9.21 18.28 7.37
CA ALA A 85 8.46 19.27 8.14
C ALA A 85 8.19 20.53 7.30
N ILE A 86 6.91 20.92 7.15
CA ILE A 86 6.51 22.08 6.33
C ILE A 86 7.21 23.37 6.75
N THR A 87 7.35 23.63 8.05
CA THR A 87 8.06 24.81 8.56
C THR A 87 9.54 24.80 8.17
N ALA A 88 10.20 23.65 8.25
CA ALA A 88 11.60 23.51 7.84
C ALA A 88 11.73 23.65 6.32
N TRP A 89 10.77 23.12 5.56
CA TRP A 89 10.73 23.24 4.11
C TRP A 89 10.54 24.71 3.66
N CYS A 90 9.58 25.44 4.23
CA CYS A 90 9.41 26.85 3.92
C CYS A 90 10.65 27.68 4.26
N ASN A 91 11.40 27.32 5.30
CA ASN A 91 12.67 27.95 5.61
C ASN A 91 13.77 27.59 4.60
N GLU A 92 13.84 26.33 4.17
CA GLU A 92 14.75 25.87 3.11
C GLU A 92 14.51 26.65 1.80
N LEU A 93 13.24 26.80 1.35
CA LEU A 93 12.89 27.53 0.14
C LEU A 93 13.41 28.97 0.13
N LYS A 94 13.45 29.64 1.28
CA LYS A 94 13.95 31.03 1.40
C LYS A 94 15.47 31.14 1.22
N HIS A 95 16.20 30.06 1.51
CA HIS A 95 17.67 30.08 1.51
C HIS A 95 18.27 29.25 0.39
N ASN A 96 17.52 28.31 -0.16
CA ASN A 96 17.94 27.43 -1.25
C ASN A 96 17.21 27.79 -2.54
N ARG A 97 17.84 28.69 -3.33
CA ARG A 97 17.28 29.14 -4.61
C ARG A 97 16.99 27.99 -5.58
N LEU A 98 17.86 26.97 -5.60
CA LEU A 98 17.66 25.83 -6.50
C LEU A 98 16.39 25.06 -6.14
N ALA A 99 16.12 24.85 -4.87
CA ALA A 99 14.90 24.19 -4.41
C ALA A 99 13.64 24.98 -4.82
N ALA A 100 13.67 26.32 -4.73
CA ALA A 100 12.57 27.17 -5.16
C ALA A 100 12.36 27.07 -6.69
N ILE A 101 13.43 27.14 -7.47
CA ILE A 101 13.41 27.05 -8.95
C ILE A 101 12.85 25.70 -9.41
N ILE A 102 13.34 24.59 -8.87
CA ILE A 102 12.83 23.24 -9.21
C ILE A 102 11.34 23.11 -8.85
N SER A 103 10.91 23.76 -7.76
CA SER A 103 9.51 23.78 -7.33
C SER A 103 8.58 24.63 -8.22
N GLY A 104 9.11 25.42 -9.13
CA GLY A 104 8.34 26.30 -10.00
C GLY A 104 8.10 27.71 -9.46
N PHE A 105 8.88 28.14 -8.44
CA PHE A 105 8.74 29.47 -7.84
C PHE A 105 9.94 30.36 -8.12
N ASP A 106 9.67 31.67 -8.17
CA ASP A 106 10.75 32.65 -8.08
C ASP A 106 11.38 32.53 -6.68
N PRO A 107 12.74 32.47 -6.59
CA PRO A 107 13.44 32.38 -5.32
C PRO A 107 13.10 33.47 -4.30
N ASP A 108 12.68 34.64 -4.77
CA ASP A 108 12.33 35.78 -3.93
C ASP A 108 10.82 35.81 -3.58
N ASP A 109 10.00 34.87 -4.16
CA ASP A 109 8.54 34.77 -3.91
C ASP A 109 8.09 33.32 -3.69
N THR A 110 8.49 32.75 -2.58
CA THR A 110 8.19 31.35 -2.21
C THR A 110 6.94 31.23 -1.31
N PRO A 111 6.22 30.09 -1.33
CA PRO A 111 5.02 29.89 -0.51
C PRO A 111 5.36 29.81 0.98
N GLY A 112 4.47 30.38 1.80
CA GLY A 112 4.54 30.29 3.25
C GLY A 112 3.88 29.02 3.82
N VAL A 113 4.06 28.81 5.12
CA VAL A 113 3.52 27.64 5.85
C VAL A 113 1.98 27.54 5.72
N GLY A 114 1.26 28.69 5.87
CA GLY A 114 -0.20 28.73 5.72
C GLY A 114 -0.66 28.28 4.34
N THR A 115 0.05 28.67 3.28
CA THR A 115 -0.28 28.29 1.89
C THR A 115 -0.23 26.78 1.68
N PHE A 116 0.74 26.08 2.32
CA PHE A 116 0.78 24.61 2.28
C PHE A 116 -0.40 23.97 3.00
N TYR A 117 -0.74 24.43 4.19
CA TYR A 117 -1.90 23.89 4.92
C TYR A 117 -3.20 24.14 4.17
N ASP A 118 -3.40 25.33 3.61
CA ASP A 118 -4.54 25.64 2.74
C ASP A 118 -4.60 24.73 1.51
N PHE A 119 -3.44 24.39 0.92
CA PHE A 119 -3.37 23.46 -0.20
C PHE A 119 -3.77 22.05 0.22
N PHE A 120 -3.27 21.53 1.35
CA PHE A 120 -3.65 20.22 1.85
C PHE A 120 -5.12 20.13 2.25
N ASP A 121 -5.69 21.21 2.77
CA ASP A 121 -7.13 21.28 3.08
C ASP A 121 -7.99 21.16 1.82
N ARG A 122 -7.52 21.69 0.69
CA ARG A 122 -8.21 21.56 -0.59
C ARG A 122 -8.09 20.16 -1.20
N LEU A 123 -7.01 19.42 -0.93
CA LEU A 123 -6.85 18.03 -1.36
C LEU A 123 -7.71 17.05 -0.56
N TRP A 124 -8.18 17.45 0.63
CA TRP A 124 -8.94 16.59 1.52
C TRP A 124 -10.43 16.82 1.38
N MET A 125 -11.20 15.74 1.12
CA MET A 125 -12.62 15.81 0.79
C MET A 125 -13.54 15.66 2.01
N SER A 126 -13.06 15.99 3.21
CA SER A 126 -13.82 15.91 4.45
C SER A 126 -13.63 17.16 5.29
N SER A 127 -14.65 17.53 6.05
CA SER A 127 -14.55 18.58 7.08
C SER A 127 -13.76 18.12 8.32
N SER A 128 -13.60 16.82 8.51
CA SER A 128 -12.78 16.25 9.57
C SER A 128 -11.37 15.92 9.05
N ASP A 129 -10.35 16.36 9.77
CA ASP A 129 -8.95 16.05 9.47
C ASP A 129 -8.57 14.58 9.72
N ASN A 130 -9.44 13.84 10.38
CA ASN A 130 -9.24 12.44 10.72
C ASN A 130 -10.41 11.60 10.20
N PHE A 131 -10.18 10.31 10.04
CA PHE A 131 -11.24 9.34 9.73
C PHE A 131 -12.18 9.14 10.92
N ARG A 132 -12.46 7.91 11.26
CA ARG A 132 -13.28 7.58 12.44
C ARG A 132 -12.40 7.52 13.67
N PRO A 133 -12.67 8.35 14.70
CA PRO A 133 -11.96 8.26 15.95
C PRO A 133 -12.06 6.86 16.54
N HIS A 134 -10.94 6.29 16.96
CA HIS A 134 -10.89 5.00 17.62
C HIS A 134 -10.97 5.18 19.14
N ALA A 135 -12.12 4.81 19.72
CA ALA A 135 -12.36 4.97 21.14
C ALA A 135 -11.70 3.84 21.95
N HIS A 136 -10.97 4.20 22.98
CA HIS A 136 -10.29 3.27 23.87
C HIS A 136 -10.92 3.28 25.26
N LYS A 137 -11.08 2.10 25.85
CA LYS A 137 -11.34 2.03 27.29
C LYS A 137 -10.06 2.42 28.03
N PRO A 138 -10.16 3.19 29.15
CA PRO A 138 -9.00 3.40 30.01
C PRO A 138 -8.44 2.03 30.44
N PRO A 139 -7.10 1.87 30.51
CA PRO A 139 -6.56 0.65 31.08
C PRO A 139 -7.08 0.50 32.50
N GLU A 140 -7.68 -0.65 32.79
CA GLU A 140 -8.00 -0.99 34.14
C GLU A 140 -6.69 -1.00 34.95
N ARG A 141 -6.68 -0.33 36.12
CA ARG A 141 -5.56 -0.50 37.06
C ARG A 141 -5.39 -1.99 37.25
N LYS A 142 -4.23 -2.55 36.90
CA LYS A 142 -3.92 -3.95 37.19
C LYS A 142 -4.19 -4.18 38.68
N VAL A 143 -5.32 -4.72 38.96
CA VAL A 143 -5.54 -5.42 40.24
C VAL A 143 -4.42 -6.46 40.27
N LYS A 144 -3.73 -6.61 41.42
CA LYS A 144 -2.70 -7.63 41.61
C LYS A 144 -3.14 -8.91 40.90
N LYS A 145 -2.18 -9.58 40.20
CA LYS A 145 -2.45 -10.86 39.55
C LYS A 145 -3.42 -11.66 40.41
N PRO A 146 -4.51 -12.15 39.84
CA PRO A 146 -5.38 -13.04 40.60
C PRO A 146 -4.51 -14.15 41.16
N ASP A 147 -4.69 -14.48 42.42
CA ASP A 147 -3.90 -15.51 43.15
C ASP A 147 -4.10 -16.90 42.50
N ASN A 148 -5.03 -17.05 41.55
CA ASN A 148 -5.29 -18.27 40.80
C ASN A 148 -4.84 -18.16 39.35
N PRO A 149 -3.95 -19.07 38.87
CA PRO A 149 -3.48 -19.10 37.46
C PRO A 149 -4.61 -19.38 36.45
N ASP A 150 -5.76 -19.87 36.90
CA ASP A 150 -6.89 -20.29 36.05
C ASP A 150 -7.90 -19.16 35.76
N ASP A 151 -7.83 -18.03 36.44
CA ASP A 151 -8.67 -16.86 36.15
C ASP A 151 -8.18 -16.17 34.85
N LYS A 152 -8.48 -16.77 33.71
CA LYS A 152 -8.33 -16.14 32.42
C LYS A 152 -9.40 -15.07 32.26
N ALA A 153 -8.95 -13.84 32.02
CA ALA A 153 -9.85 -12.77 31.56
C ALA A 153 -10.71 -13.28 30.40
N GLU A 154 -12.02 -13.02 30.44
CA GLU A 154 -12.91 -13.37 29.33
C GLU A 154 -12.33 -12.90 28.01
N PRO A 155 -12.27 -13.76 27.00
CA PRO A 155 -11.74 -13.37 25.69
C PRO A 155 -12.60 -12.23 25.14
N ILE A 156 -11.95 -11.14 24.75
CA ILE A 156 -12.62 -10.05 24.02
C ILE A 156 -13.12 -10.66 22.71
N GLU A 157 -14.42 -10.60 22.45
CA GLU A 157 -14.98 -10.96 21.15
C GLU A 157 -14.28 -10.13 20.06
N LYS A 158 -13.56 -10.81 19.18
CA LYS A 158 -12.89 -10.21 18.05
C LYS A 158 -13.66 -10.56 16.80
N ILE A 159 -13.94 -9.55 15.97
CA ILE A 159 -14.48 -9.78 14.63
C ILE A 159 -13.51 -10.68 13.87
N THR A 160 -14.02 -11.73 13.26
CA THR A 160 -13.25 -12.66 12.44
C THR A 160 -13.05 -12.09 11.01
N VAL A 161 -12.07 -12.61 10.28
CA VAL A 161 -11.87 -12.24 8.86
C VAL A 161 -13.10 -12.59 8.03
N ALA A 162 -13.77 -13.71 8.32
CA ALA A 162 -15.00 -14.10 7.64
C ALA A 162 -16.13 -13.07 7.85
N GLU A 163 -16.37 -12.66 9.10
CA GLU A 163 -17.37 -11.62 9.41
C GLU A 163 -17.03 -10.28 8.76
N LEU A 164 -15.74 -9.91 8.70
CA LEU A 164 -15.32 -8.71 7.97
C LEU A 164 -15.68 -8.79 6.49
N ILE A 165 -15.39 -9.91 5.83
CA ILE A 165 -15.69 -10.12 4.42
C ILE A 165 -17.20 -10.06 4.17
N GLU A 166 -18.02 -10.69 5.02
CA GLU A 166 -19.47 -10.60 4.93
C GLU A 166 -19.98 -9.17 5.10
N ASN A 167 -19.42 -8.41 6.04
CA ASN A 167 -19.75 -6.99 6.20
C ASN A 167 -19.38 -6.16 4.96
N LEU A 168 -18.22 -6.44 4.34
CA LEU A 168 -17.80 -5.77 3.10
C LEU A 168 -18.70 -6.12 1.91
N LYS A 169 -19.19 -7.36 1.83
CA LYS A 169 -20.16 -7.78 0.81
C LYS A 169 -21.53 -7.11 1.03
N ALA A 170 -21.98 -7.02 2.28
CA ALA A 170 -23.27 -6.39 2.63
C ALA A 170 -23.26 -4.86 2.44
N SER A 171 -22.12 -4.21 2.67
CA SER A 171 -21.95 -2.77 2.53
C SER A 171 -20.59 -2.47 1.88
N PRO A 172 -20.49 -2.61 0.55
CA PRO A 172 -19.25 -2.37 -0.17
C PRO A 172 -18.82 -0.91 -0.06
N PRO A 173 -17.53 -0.64 0.09
CA PRO A 173 -17.01 0.72 0.14
C PRO A 173 -17.22 1.44 -1.19
N THR A 174 -17.34 2.76 -1.11
CA THR A 174 -17.47 3.64 -2.28
C THR A 174 -16.16 4.37 -2.56
N ALA A 175 -16.04 4.97 -3.75
CA ALA A 175 -14.94 5.85 -4.11
C ALA A 175 -15.03 7.24 -3.44
N GLU A 176 -16.08 7.52 -2.68
CA GLU A 176 -16.24 8.75 -1.90
C GLU A 176 -15.50 8.63 -0.57
N GLN A 177 -14.21 8.87 -0.58
CA GLN A 177 -13.35 8.84 0.59
C GLN A 177 -12.73 10.23 0.81
N PRO A 178 -12.32 10.57 2.05
CA PRO A 178 -11.65 11.84 2.31
C PRO A 178 -10.42 12.11 1.45
N PHE A 179 -9.74 11.06 0.99
CA PHE A 179 -8.56 11.13 0.11
C PHE A 179 -8.86 11.02 -1.39
N SER A 180 -10.14 11.05 -1.81
CA SER A 180 -10.53 10.81 -3.21
C SER A 180 -9.85 11.74 -4.20
N LYS A 181 -9.68 13.03 -3.85
CA LYS A 181 -8.98 14.00 -4.72
C LYS A 181 -7.49 13.67 -4.85
N LEU A 182 -6.84 13.25 -3.78
CA LEU A 182 -5.44 12.79 -3.81
C LEU A 182 -5.30 11.56 -4.70
N PHE A 183 -6.22 10.60 -4.57
CA PHE A 183 -6.23 9.43 -5.42
C PHE A 183 -6.49 9.79 -6.88
N GLU A 184 -7.42 10.68 -7.18
CA GLU A 184 -7.72 11.13 -8.55
C GLU A 184 -6.48 11.69 -9.25
N ILE A 185 -5.72 12.55 -8.55
CA ILE A 185 -4.46 13.10 -9.06
C ILE A 185 -3.43 11.99 -9.26
N PHE A 186 -3.29 11.09 -8.28
CA PHE A 186 -2.36 9.97 -8.36
C PHE A 186 -2.71 9.02 -9.52
N ASP A 187 -3.96 8.62 -9.65
CA ASP A 187 -4.41 7.73 -10.72
C ASP A 187 -4.15 8.35 -12.09
N GLN A 188 -4.68 9.56 -12.34
CA GLN A 188 -4.63 10.16 -13.67
C GLN A 188 -3.21 10.50 -14.14
N LEU A 189 -2.36 11.02 -13.24
CA LEU A 189 -1.05 11.55 -13.64
C LEU A 189 0.09 10.56 -13.39
N PHE A 190 -0.05 9.64 -12.44
CA PHE A 190 1.06 8.75 -12.06
C PHE A 190 0.77 7.27 -12.38
N LEU A 191 -0.33 6.71 -11.87
CA LEU A 191 -0.65 5.32 -12.12
C LEU A 191 -0.89 5.05 -13.60
N ARG A 192 -1.78 5.82 -14.25
CA ARG A 192 -2.08 5.67 -15.68
C ARG A 192 -0.90 6.00 -16.57
N HIS A 193 -0.02 6.90 -16.16
CA HIS A 193 1.20 7.15 -16.90
C HIS A 193 2.18 5.97 -16.83
N SER A 194 2.34 5.35 -15.65
CA SER A 194 3.14 4.13 -15.51
C SER A 194 2.55 2.95 -16.30
N VAL A 195 1.23 2.86 -16.42
CA VAL A 195 0.58 1.89 -17.32
C VAL A 195 0.94 2.17 -18.78
N LYS A 196 0.87 3.43 -19.23
CA LYS A 196 1.26 3.81 -20.60
C LYS A 196 2.72 3.50 -20.92
N LEU A 197 3.61 3.59 -19.92
CA LEU A 197 5.02 3.22 -20.06
C LEU A 197 5.26 1.70 -19.98
N GLY A 198 4.22 0.89 -19.74
CA GLY A 198 4.34 -0.57 -19.61
C GLY A 198 5.01 -1.01 -18.29
N LEU A 199 5.01 -0.13 -17.27
CA LEU A 199 5.57 -0.43 -15.94
C LEU A 199 4.57 -1.16 -15.05
N ILE A 200 3.28 -1.04 -15.33
CA ILE A 200 2.16 -1.70 -14.66
C ILE A 200 1.19 -2.18 -15.74
N ASP A 201 0.69 -3.40 -15.59
CA ASP A 201 -0.37 -3.97 -16.43
C ASP A 201 -1.67 -4.06 -15.62
N LEU A 202 -2.64 -3.18 -15.91
CA LEU A 202 -3.95 -3.20 -15.25
C LEU A 202 -4.89 -4.26 -15.82
N ASP A 203 -4.66 -4.74 -17.03
CA ASP A 203 -5.47 -5.80 -17.66
C ASP A 203 -5.11 -7.17 -17.08
N ARG A 204 -3.90 -7.28 -16.52
CA ARG A 204 -3.39 -8.46 -15.83
C ARG A 204 -2.59 -8.05 -14.59
N LEU A 205 -3.28 -7.53 -13.59
CA LEU A 205 -2.61 -7.02 -12.39
C LEU A 205 -2.31 -8.15 -11.40
N VAL A 206 -1.04 -8.35 -11.11
CA VAL A 206 -0.56 -9.21 -10.02
C VAL A 206 -0.25 -8.31 -8.83
N LEU A 207 -0.99 -8.52 -7.73
CA LEU A 207 -0.84 -7.71 -6.52
C LEU A 207 -0.03 -8.44 -5.45
N SER A 208 0.89 -7.72 -4.82
CA SER A 208 1.42 -8.07 -3.52
C SER A 208 0.87 -7.10 -2.48
N GLY A 209 0.50 -7.62 -1.31
CA GLY A 209 -0.01 -6.83 -0.20
C GLY A 209 0.76 -7.10 1.08
N ASP A 210 1.07 -6.04 1.82
CA ASP A 210 1.77 -6.14 3.09
C ASP A 210 1.41 -4.97 4.01
N GLY A 211 1.28 -5.27 5.31
CA GLY A 211 1.09 -4.28 6.36
C GLY A 211 2.42 -3.77 6.90
N THR A 212 2.51 -2.47 7.14
CA THR A 212 3.71 -1.90 7.73
C THR A 212 3.37 -0.84 8.77
N PRO A 213 4.00 -0.87 9.99
CA PRO A 213 3.74 0.14 11.00
C PRO A 213 4.19 1.53 10.55
N VAL A 214 3.31 2.52 10.71
CA VAL A 214 3.62 3.94 10.54
C VAL A 214 3.52 4.61 11.90
N ARG A 215 4.68 4.88 12.50
CA ARG A 215 4.76 5.54 13.80
C ARG A 215 4.40 7.01 13.68
N THR A 216 3.58 7.47 14.58
CA THR A 216 3.16 8.85 14.68
C THR A 216 3.67 9.49 15.98
N MET A 217 3.44 10.79 16.12
CA MET A 217 3.65 11.51 17.37
C MET A 217 2.47 11.38 18.35
N ALA A 218 1.53 10.47 18.08
CA ALA A 218 0.44 10.15 18.99
C ALA A 218 1.00 9.69 20.33
N ARG A 219 0.44 10.21 21.41
CA ARG A 219 0.84 9.87 22.76
C ARG A 219 -0.28 9.18 23.49
N ASN A 220 0.06 8.31 24.38
CA ASN A 220 -0.84 7.61 25.30
C ASN A 220 -1.56 8.57 26.30
N ARG A 221 -1.78 9.82 25.93
CA ARG A 221 -2.58 10.77 26.70
C ARG A 221 -3.99 10.71 26.14
N TYR A 222 -4.79 9.82 26.75
CA TYR A 222 -6.18 9.68 26.41
C TYR A 222 -6.92 11.02 26.55
N ARG A 223 -7.47 11.51 25.45
CA ARG A 223 -8.35 12.66 25.47
C ARG A 223 -9.69 12.26 26.10
N ARG A 224 -10.09 12.93 27.18
CA ARG A 224 -11.43 12.78 27.75
C ARG A 224 -12.44 13.49 26.87
N LEU A 225 -13.55 12.83 26.59
CA LEU A 225 -14.70 13.42 25.88
C LEU A 225 -15.92 13.59 26.81
N CYS A 226 -15.82 13.12 28.04
CA CYS A 226 -16.87 13.26 29.04
C CYS A 226 -16.69 14.52 29.88
N THR A 227 -17.77 14.98 30.46
CA THR A 227 -17.84 16.10 31.43
C THR A 227 -17.56 15.68 32.87
N CYS A 228 -17.17 14.43 33.10
CA CYS A 228 -16.97 13.88 34.46
C CYS A 228 -15.97 14.68 35.30
N LEU A 229 -14.97 15.29 34.68
CA LEU A 229 -13.99 16.11 35.40
C LEU A 229 -14.63 17.40 35.95
N GLU A 230 -15.55 18.01 35.18
CA GLU A 230 -16.31 19.19 35.59
C GLU A 230 -17.27 18.86 36.75
N GLN A 231 -17.73 17.62 36.81
CA GLN A 231 -18.54 17.06 37.87
C GLN A 231 -17.71 16.55 39.07
N GLY A 232 -16.40 16.80 39.10
CA GLY A 232 -15.50 16.37 40.17
C GLY A 232 -15.09 14.87 40.14
N ILE A 233 -15.53 14.12 39.12
CA ILE A 233 -15.22 12.69 39.00
C ILE A 233 -13.86 12.53 38.29
N ARG A 234 -12.83 12.21 39.03
CA ARG A 234 -11.46 12.07 38.51
C ARG A 234 -11.19 10.73 37.84
N ASP A 235 -11.77 9.63 38.34
CA ASP A 235 -11.52 8.24 37.90
C ASP A 235 -12.72 7.66 37.12
N CYS A 236 -13.19 8.39 36.11
CA CYS A 236 -14.27 7.92 35.25
C CYS A 236 -13.82 6.80 34.29
N LYS A 237 -14.71 5.85 34.02
CA LYS A 237 -14.53 4.74 33.07
C LYS A 237 -15.00 5.08 31.64
N CYS A 238 -15.25 6.34 31.32
CA CYS A 238 -15.69 6.79 30.00
C CYS A 238 -14.60 6.57 28.95
N ASN A 239 -15.04 6.33 27.71
CA ASN A 239 -14.15 6.18 26.58
C ASN A 239 -13.25 7.41 26.38
N ARG A 240 -12.06 7.18 25.88
CA ARG A 240 -11.03 8.20 25.61
C ARG A 240 -10.46 8.00 24.22
N TYR A 241 -9.80 9.04 23.68
CA TYR A 241 -9.08 8.96 22.41
C TYR A 241 -7.62 9.32 22.63
N TYR A 242 -6.74 8.80 21.77
CA TYR A 242 -5.36 9.23 21.72
C TYR A 242 -5.26 10.71 21.25
N SER A 243 -4.08 11.31 21.36
CA SER A 243 -3.84 12.67 20.85
C SER A 243 -4.09 12.80 19.35
N GLN A 244 -3.98 11.70 18.62
CA GLN A 244 -4.42 11.53 17.24
C GLN A 244 -5.53 10.47 17.24
N PRO A 245 -6.81 10.87 17.05
CA PRO A 245 -7.96 10.07 17.46
C PRO A 245 -8.15 8.74 16.75
N ASP A 246 -7.68 8.61 15.51
CA ASP A 246 -7.84 7.42 14.66
C ASP A 246 -6.60 6.50 14.63
N THR A 247 -5.59 6.83 15.43
CA THR A 247 -4.44 5.94 15.67
C THR A 247 -4.70 4.94 16.79
N ASP A 248 -3.87 3.89 16.83
CA ASP A 248 -3.90 2.91 17.92
C ASP A 248 -2.49 2.43 18.30
N CYS A 249 -2.42 1.64 19.35
CA CYS A 249 -1.21 0.94 19.78
C CYS A 249 -1.05 -0.35 18.98
N GLY A 250 0.03 -0.44 18.21
CA GLY A 250 0.45 -1.62 17.48
C GLY A 250 1.77 -2.18 18.02
N TYR A 251 2.13 -3.36 17.53
CA TYR A 251 3.42 -3.98 17.81
C TYR A 251 4.23 -4.14 16.54
N ASP A 252 5.40 -3.52 16.51
CA ASP A 252 6.36 -3.61 15.41
C ASP A 252 7.26 -4.84 15.67
N SER A 253 7.00 -5.93 14.97
CA SER A 253 7.73 -7.19 15.11
C SER A 253 9.19 -7.07 14.67
N SER A 254 9.48 -6.25 13.66
CA SER A 254 10.84 -6.05 13.14
C SER A 254 11.75 -5.33 14.13
N ARG A 255 11.18 -4.43 14.94
CA ARG A 255 11.89 -3.64 15.95
C ARG A 255 11.63 -4.09 17.39
N HIS A 256 10.85 -5.16 17.57
CA HIS A 256 10.47 -5.74 18.88
C HIS A 256 9.93 -4.70 19.88
N ARG A 257 9.06 -3.78 19.43
CA ARG A 257 8.51 -2.73 20.29
C ARG A 257 7.09 -2.32 19.95
N PHE A 258 6.39 -1.82 20.94
CA PHE A 258 5.11 -1.16 20.73
C PHE A 258 5.29 0.23 20.11
N TYR A 259 4.33 0.61 19.27
CA TYR A 259 4.26 1.95 18.68
C TYR A 259 2.83 2.49 18.75
N TYR A 260 2.68 3.80 18.62
CA TYR A 260 1.39 4.45 18.47
C TYR A 260 1.32 5.05 17.07
N GLY A 261 0.32 4.66 16.31
CA GLY A 261 0.22 5.11 14.93
C GLY A 261 -0.78 4.33 14.10
N TYR A 262 -0.45 4.23 12.84
CA TYR A 262 -1.22 3.48 11.85
C TYR A 262 -0.53 2.18 11.49
N ASP A 263 -1.34 1.25 11.00
CA ASP A 263 -0.89 0.20 10.12
C ASP A 263 -1.19 0.65 8.68
N LEU A 264 -0.15 0.80 7.86
CA LEU A 264 -0.27 1.08 6.44
C LEU A 264 -0.32 -0.25 5.69
N TYR A 265 -1.46 -0.55 5.10
CA TYR A 265 -1.55 -1.66 4.17
C TYR A 265 -1.36 -1.15 2.74
N MET A 266 -0.28 -1.58 2.09
CA MET A 266 0.08 -1.18 0.72
C MET A 266 -0.18 -2.32 -0.26
N LEU A 267 -0.92 -2.04 -1.33
CA LEU A 267 -1.03 -2.90 -2.50
C LEU A 267 -0.04 -2.44 -3.57
N THR A 268 0.80 -3.36 -4.02
CA THR A 268 1.92 -3.10 -4.94
C THR A 268 1.78 -3.95 -6.18
N ALA A 269 2.10 -3.42 -7.35
CA ALA A 269 2.18 -4.18 -8.60
C ALA A 269 3.41 -5.10 -8.56
N ALA A 270 3.18 -6.39 -8.29
CA ALA A 270 4.26 -7.37 -8.05
C ALA A 270 5.06 -7.72 -9.31
N ASP A 271 4.49 -7.59 -10.49
CA ASP A 271 5.17 -7.78 -11.78
C ASP A 271 5.95 -6.55 -12.24
N SER A 272 5.79 -5.40 -11.56
CA SER A 272 6.58 -4.21 -11.84
C SER A 272 8.03 -4.39 -11.42
N LYS A 273 8.96 -4.14 -12.33
CA LYS A 273 10.40 -4.14 -12.02
C LYS A 273 10.81 -3.10 -10.97
N ASN A 274 9.96 -2.11 -10.77
CA ASN A 274 10.21 -0.98 -9.87
C ASN A 274 9.40 -1.07 -8.57
N ASP A 275 8.70 -2.20 -8.31
CA ASP A 275 7.89 -2.40 -7.11
C ASP A 275 6.94 -1.22 -6.86
N LEU A 276 6.14 -0.86 -7.86
CA LEU A 276 5.33 0.37 -7.84
C LEU A 276 4.08 0.22 -6.97
N PRO A 277 3.83 1.18 -6.06
CA PRO A 277 2.62 1.19 -5.24
C PRO A 277 1.38 1.48 -6.10
N VAL A 278 0.30 0.75 -5.82
CA VAL A 278 -0.98 0.90 -6.53
C VAL A 278 -2.03 1.55 -5.64
N PHE A 279 -2.17 1.07 -4.41
CA PHE A 279 -3.21 1.58 -3.51
C PHE A 279 -2.83 1.45 -2.04
N PRO A 280 -2.89 2.53 -1.25
CA PRO A 280 -2.60 2.52 0.17
C PRO A 280 -3.89 2.59 1.00
N LEU A 281 -3.89 2.00 2.18
CA LEU A 281 -4.91 2.29 3.20
C LEU A 281 -4.28 2.34 4.59
N LEU A 282 -4.51 3.45 5.30
CA LEU A 282 -4.12 3.57 6.71
C LEU A 282 -5.22 3.01 7.61
N GLY A 283 -4.88 2.03 8.42
CA GLY A 283 -5.69 1.51 9.50
C GLY A 283 -5.11 1.88 10.87
N PRO A 284 -5.85 1.69 11.97
CA PRO A 284 -5.28 1.83 13.31
C PRO A 284 -4.18 0.81 13.53
N GLY A 285 -3.11 1.18 14.25
CA GLY A 285 -1.91 0.35 14.45
C GLY A 285 -2.15 -1.02 15.10
N SER A 286 -3.31 -1.23 15.72
CA SER A 286 -3.75 -2.54 16.26
C SER A 286 -4.35 -3.48 15.19
N ARG A 287 -4.50 -3.03 13.94
CA ARG A 287 -5.10 -3.82 12.87
C ARG A 287 -4.16 -4.94 12.45
N HIS A 288 -4.72 -6.12 12.18
CA HIS A 288 -3.98 -7.27 11.66
C HIS A 288 -3.98 -7.24 10.11
N ASP A 289 -2.90 -7.70 9.47
CA ASP A 289 -2.69 -7.64 8.01
C ASP A 289 -3.82 -8.28 7.20
N SER A 290 -4.37 -9.41 7.66
CA SER A 290 -5.50 -10.06 7.00
C SER A 290 -6.75 -9.17 6.90
N PHE A 291 -7.00 -8.32 7.90
CA PHE A 291 -8.06 -7.29 7.85
C PHE A 291 -7.65 -6.12 6.94
N GLY A 292 -6.36 -5.75 6.97
CA GLY A 292 -5.77 -4.75 6.09
C GLY A 292 -6.02 -5.08 4.64
N LEU A 293 -5.69 -6.31 4.21
CA LEU A 293 -5.91 -6.81 2.87
C LEU A 293 -7.36 -6.64 2.41
N CYS A 294 -8.30 -7.27 3.13
CA CYS A 294 -9.71 -7.32 2.69
C CYS A 294 -10.29 -5.92 2.51
N HIS A 295 -10.00 -5.03 3.47
CA HIS A 295 -10.51 -3.67 3.43
C HIS A 295 -9.84 -2.84 2.32
N THR A 296 -8.50 -2.89 2.22
CA THR A 296 -7.76 -2.14 1.20
C THR A 296 -8.14 -2.58 -0.21
N TYR A 297 -8.27 -3.90 -0.43
CA TYR A 297 -8.71 -4.44 -1.70
C TYR A 297 -10.12 -3.98 -2.07
N ALA A 298 -11.07 -4.05 -1.13
CA ALA A 298 -12.45 -3.64 -1.39
C ALA A 298 -12.55 -2.14 -1.72
N VAL A 299 -11.78 -1.28 -1.02
CA VAL A 299 -11.72 0.15 -1.31
C VAL A 299 -11.04 0.39 -2.67
N MET A 300 -9.91 -0.27 -2.95
CA MET A 300 -9.22 -0.15 -4.24
C MET A 300 -10.15 -0.49 -5.41
N LYS A 301 -10.95 -1.55 -5.32
CA LYS A 301 -11.91 -1.95 -6.37
C LYS A 301 -12.98 -0.90 -6.63
N ALA A 302 -13.35 -0.10 -5.63
CA ALA A 302 -14.28 1.01 -5.82
C ALA A 302 -13.64 2.15 -6.64
N PHE A 303 -12.32 2.35 -6.52
CA PHE A 303 -11.58 3.38 -7.21
C PHE A 303 -11.08 2.96 -8.60
N ILE A 304 -10.46 1.77 -8.71
CA ILE A 304 -9.85 1.27 -9.96
C ILE A 304 -10.75 0.15 -10.53
N LYS A 305 -11.89 0.56 -11.10
CA LYS A 305 -12.91 -0.37 -11.58
C LYS A 305 -12.48 -1.21 -12.77
N ASP A 306 -11.58 -0.71 -13.59
CA ASP A 306 -11.04 -1.33 -14.79
C ASP A 306 -9.82 -2.23 -14.53
N ALA A 307 -9.30 -2.28 -13.30
CA ALA A 307 -8.22 -3.20 -12.98
C ALA A 307 -8.73 -4.65 -12.93
N ASN A 308 -8.09 -5.52 -13.71
CA ASN A 308 -8.29 -6.96 -13.69
C ASN A 308 -7.20 -7.63 -12.85
N ILE A 309 -7.51 -7.88 -11.57
CA ILE A 309 -6.58 -8.52 -10.65
C ILE A 309 -6.61 -10.02 -10.91
N THR A 310 -5.50 -10.59 -11.33
CA THR A 310 -5.37 -12.02 -11.65
C THR A 310 -4.80 -12.84 -10.51
N GLU A 311 -3.90 -12.24 -9.71
CA GLU A 311 -3.16 -12.95 -8.66
C GLU A 311 -2.97 -12.05 -7.44
N ALA A 312 -3.01 -12.66 -6.25
CA ALA A 312 -2.68 -12.03 -4.97
C ALA A 312 -1.56 -12.82 -4.26
N LEU A 313 -0.42 -12.17 -4.08
CA LEU A 313 0.79 -12.74 -3.48
C LEU A 313 0.92 -12.25 -2.04
N LEU A 314 0.73 -13.12 -1.07
CA LEU A 314 0.60 -12.73 0.34
C LEU A 314 1.45 -13.63 1.25
N ASP A 315 1.82 -13.11 2.40
CA ASP A 315 2.55 -13.86 3.41
C ASP A 315 1.62 -14.77 4.25
N SER A 316 2.22 -15.55 5.15
CA SER A 316 1.50 -16.48 6.02
C SER A 316 0.59 -15.82 7.06
N ALA A 317 0.67 -14.50 7.28
CA ALA A 317 -0.28 -13.77 8.12
C ALA A 317 -1.69 -13.73 7.50
N HIS A 318 -1.78 -13.93 6.19
CA HIS A 318 -3.02 -13.95 5.42
C HIS A 318 -3.59 -15.37 5.22
N ASP A 319 -2.97 -16.40 5.80
CA ASP A 319 -3.40 -17.81 5.67
C ASP A 319 -4.68 -18.09 6.47
N ALA A 320 -5.80 -17.55 5.99
CA ALA A 320 -7.14 -17.75 6.54
C ALA A 320 -8.09 -18.23 5.43
N MET A 321 -8.88 -19.29 5.68
CA MET A 321 -9.77 -19.90 4.68
C MET A 321 -10.67 -18.86 4.00
N ALA A 322 -11.21 -17.93 4.75
CA ALA A 322 -12.08 -16.88 4.22
C ALA A 322 -11.38 -15.97 3.17
N ILE A 323 -10.05 -15.80 3.27
CA ILE A 323 -9.29 -15.02 2.27
C ILE A 323 -9.17 -15.81 0.95
N TYR A 324 -8.90 -17.11 1.03
CA TYR A 324 -8.86 -17.97 -0.17
C TYR A 324 -10.22 -18.03 -0.87
N GLU A 325 -11.30 -18.16 -0.10
CA GLU A 325 -12.67 -18.14 -0.61
C GLU A 325 -12.99 -16.79 -1.26
N TYR A 326 -12.64 -15.69 -0.59
CA TYR A 326 -12.82 -14.34 -1.14
C TYR A 326 -12.05 -14.13 -2.44
N CYS A 327 -10.82 -14.60 -2.54
CA CYS A 327 -10.04 -14.56 -3.78
C CYS A 327 -10.70 -15.40 -4.88
N ASN A 328 -11.16 -16.62 -4.56
CA ASN A 328 -11.86 -17.48 -5.50
C ASN A 328 -13.14 -16.87 -6.04
N ASP A 329 -13.97 -16.26 -5.17
CA ASP A 329 -15.20 -15.56 -5.53
C ASP A 329 -14.93 -14.41 -6.51
N ASN A 330 -13.77 -13.75 -6.36
CA ASN A 330 -13.33 -12.66 -7.24
C ASN A 330 -12.47 -13.14 -8.43
N SER A 331 -12.34 -14.45 -8.65
CA SER A 331 -11.50 -15.05 -9.71
C SER A 331 -10.01 -14.72 -9.62
N ILE A 332 -9.50 -14.44 -8.43
CA ILE A 332 -8.10 -14.15 -8.14
C ILE A 332 -7.39 -15.43 -7.71
N ALA A 333 -6.26 -15.74 -8.32
CA ALA A 333 -5.40 -16.81 -7.84
C ALA A 333 -4.65 -16.36 -6.58
N SER A 334 -4.91 -17.04 -5.47
CA SER A 334 -4.25 -16.75 -4.18
C SER A 334 -2.97 -17.55 -4.03
N ILE A 335 -1.84 -16.85 -3.94
CA ILE A 335 -0.51 -17.43 -3.72
C ILE A 335 -0.05 -16.98 -2.34
N ILE A 336 -0.44 -17.76 -1.32
CA ILE A 336 -0.26 -17.43 0.10
C ILE A 336 0.57 -18.54 0.75
N ASP A 337 1.58 -18.19 1.54
CA ASP A 337 2.31 -19.18 2.33
C ASP A 337 1.46 -19.74 3.47
N LEU A 338 1.69 -20.99 3.84
CA LEU A 338 0.93 -21.65 4.90
C LEU A 338 1.45 -21.23 6.28
N ASN A 339 0.53 -20.87 7.16
CA ASN A 339 0.83 -20.68 8.56
C ASN A 339 0.79 -22.04 9.29
N GLU A 340 1.90 -22.47 9.86
CA GLU A 340 2.01 -23.75 10.57
C GLU A 340 1.02 -23.87 11.73
N ARG A 341 0.64 -22.74 12.36
CA ARG A 341 -0.35 -22.70 13.43
C ARG A 341 -1.74 -23.16 13.00
N ASN A 342 -2.06 -22.99 11.69
CA ASN A 342 -3.34 -23.40 11.09
C ASN A 342 -3.29 -24.85 10.58
N GLY A 343 -2.18 -25.58 10.84
CA GLY A 343 -1.94 -26.92 10.34
C GLY A 343 -1.46 -26.92 8.88
N VAL A 344 -0.58 -27.86 8.55
CA VAL A 344 0.05 -27.99 7.21
C VAL A 344 -0.33 -29.31 6.52
N ASN A 345 -1.32 -30.00 7.03
CA ASN A 345 -1.88 -31.22 6.43
C ASN A 345 -3.36 -31.38 6.79
N PHE A 346 -4.09 -32.15 5.99
CA PHE A 346 -5.48 -32.50 6.26
C PHE A 346 -5.86 -33.83 5.60
N LYS A 347 -6.96 -34.43 6.06
CA LYS A 347 -7.56 -35.61 5.43
C LYS A 347 -8.50 -35.21 4.32
N TYR A 348 -8.35 -35.80 3.14
CA TYR A 348 -9.17 -35.56 1.98
C TYR A 348 -9.87 -36.84 1.55
N LYS A 349 -11.21 -36.80 1.39
CA LYS A 349 -12.06 -37.95 1.02
C LYS A 349 -11.82 -39.19 1.88
N ASP A 350 -11.54 -39.00 3.17
CA ASP A 350 -11.31 -40.02 4.21
C ASP A 350 -10.17 -40.99 3.96
N CYS A 351 -9.60 -41.03 2.75
CA CYS A 351 -8.58 -42.00 2.35
C CYS A 351 -7.24 -41.38 1.93
N TYR A 352 -7.18 -40.04 1.80
CA TYR A 352 -5.95 -39.36 1.43
C TYR A 352 -5.49 -38.43 2.53
N THR A 353 -4.17 -38.35 2.72
CA THR A 353 -3.55 -37.27 3.50
C THR A 353 -2.92 -36.30 2.51
N VAL A 354 -3.17 -34.99 2.70
CA VAL A 354 -2.60 -33.94 1.85
C VAL A 354 -1.69 -33.08 2.71
N GLY A 355 -0.43 -32.95 2.31
CA GLY A 355 0.57 -32.12 2.95
C GLY A 355 0.61 -30.70 2.34
N LYS A 356 1.59 -29.91 2.78
CA LYS A 356 1.77 -28.51 2.36
C LYS A 356 1.99 -28.32 0.85
N ASP A 357 2.43 -29.35 0.14
CA ASP A 357 2.61 -29.35 -1.32
C ASP A 357 1.29 -29.56 -2.08
N GLY A 358 0.17 -29.77 -1.37
CA GLY A 358 -1.14 -30.00 -1.97
C GLY A 358 -1.27 -31.36 -2.72
N ILE A 359 -0.29 -32.26 -2.57
CA ILE A 359 -0.28 -33.56 -3.25
C ILE A 359 -0.95 -34.60 -2.36
N PRO A 360 -2.00 -35.31 -2.84
CA PRO A 360 -2.59 -36.39 -2.06
C PRO A 360 -1.62 -37.57 -1.89
N VAL A 361 -1.58 -38.11 -0.68
CA VAL A 361 -0.88 -39.35 -0.30
C VAL A 361 -1.94 -40.42 -0.12
N CYS A 362 -1.80 -41.56 -0.78
CA CYS A 362 -2.74 -42.69 -0.72
C CYS A 362 -2.61 -43.46 0.60
N GLN A 363 -3.52 -44.42 0.83
CA GLN A 363 -3.51 -45.29 2.01
C GLN A 363 -2.25 -46.12 2.19
N ALA A 364 -1.57 -46.42 1.08
CA ALA A 364 -0.27 -47.12 1.11
C ALA A 364 0.93 -46.17 1.40
N GLY A 365 0.70 -44.93 1.74
CA GLY A 365 1.75 -43.95 2.06
C GLY A 365 2.48 -43.33 0.87
N LEU A 366 2.02 -43.59 -0.36
CA LEU A 366 2.67 -43.09 -1.58
C LEU A 366 2.05 -41.75 -2.01
N LYS A 367 2.91 -40.77 -2.30
CA LYS A 367 2.46 -39.53 -2.95
C LYS A 367 2.00 -39.86 -4.37
N LEU A 368 0.82 -39.30 -4.74
CA LEU A 368 0.33 -39.40 -6.10
C LEU A 368 1.15 -38.52 -7.04
N ILE A 369 1.18 -38.86 -8.31
CA ILE A 369 1.89 -38.09 -9.34
C ILE A 369 0.90 -37.17 -10.04
N ARG A 370 1.30 -35.90 -10.23
CA ARG A 370 0.51 -34.94 -11.00
C ARG A 370 0.44 -35.32 -12.46
N ASP A 371 -0.75 -35.56 -13.00
CA ASP A 371 -0.98 -36.04 -14.36
C ASP A 371 -1.64 -34.96 -15.26
N GLY A 372 -1.88 -33.78 -14.74
CA GLY A 372 -2.39 -32.64 -15.52
C GLY A 372 -3.16 -31.60 -14.69
N ILE A 373 -3.34 -30.43 -15.29
CA ILE A 373 -4.12 -29.33 -14.73
C ILE A 373 -5.28 -29.01 -15.67
N GLU A 374 -6.49 -29.18 -15.20
CA GLU A 374 -7.71 -28.84 -15.94
C GLU A 374 -8.16 -27.41 -15.55
N LYS A 375 -7.55 -26.40 -16.20
CA LYS A 375 -7.79 -24.97 -15.89
C LYS A 375 -9.29 -24.60 -15.95
N GLY A 376 -10.01 -25.05 -17.00
CA GLY A 376 -11.43 -24.76 -17.15
C GLY A 376 -12.32 -25.35 -16.05
N ARG A 377 -11.90 -26.42 -15.41
CA ARG A 377 -12.59 -27.04 -14.25
C ARG A 377 -11.95 -26.67 -12.93
N LYS A 378 -10.94 -25.82 -12.93
CA LYS A 378 -10.18 -25.40 -11.76
C LYS A 378 -9.79 -26.57 -10.85
N ARG A 379 -9.17 -27.62 -11.44
CA ARG A 379 -8.77 -28.84 -10.70
C ARG A 379 -7.47 -29.42 -11.21
N ILE A 380 -6.78 -30.18 -10.36
CA ILE A 380 -5.58 -30.92 -10.69
C ILE A 380 -5.92 -32.41 -10.72
N LYS A 381 -5.39 -33.12 -11.71
CA LYS A 381 -5.47 -34.56 -11.84
C LYS A 381 -4.21 -35.20 -11.30
N TYR A 382 -4.37 -36.20 -10.44
CA TYR A 382 -3.29 -37.00 -9.88
C TYR A 382 -3.52 -38.48 -10.21
N ARG A 383 -2.44 -39.23 -10.32
CA ARG A 383 -2.47 -40.66 -10.57
C ARG A 383 -1.63 -41.41 -9.54
N CYS A 384 -1.93 -42.73 -9.42
CA CYS A 384 -1.11 -43.65 -8.64
C CYS A 384 0.34 -43.66 -9.15
N ALA A 385 1.30 -43.45 -8.24
CA ALA A 385 2.72 -43.42 -8.58
C ALA A 385 3.22 -44.75 -9.14
N ASN A 386 2.75 -45.89 -8.62
CA ASN A 386 3.10 -47.22 -9.06
C ASN A 386 2.68 -47.51 -10.51
N CYS A 387 1.48 -47.06 -10.90
CA CYS A 387 0.97 -47.24 -12.28
C CYS A 387 1.50 -46.18 -13.26
N TYR A 388 1.98 -45.04 -12.78
CA TYR A 388 2.52 -43.97 -13.60
C TYR A 388 3.98 -44.22 -14.02
N HIS A 389 4.82 -44.63 -13.05
CA HIS A 389 6.20 -45.01 -13.26
C HIS A 389 6.28 -46.51 -13.28
N LYS A 390 6.40 -47.14 -14.45
CA LYS A 390 6.49 -48.57 -14.60
C LYS A 390 7.75 -49.19 -13.99
N ASP A 391 8.75 -48.37 -13.71
CA ASP A 391 10.05 -48.78 -13.20
C ASP A 391 10.35 -48.13 -11.85
N GLY A 392 10.25 -48.86 -10.74
CA GLY A 392 10.91 -48.53 -9.48
C GLY A 392 10.05 -48.21 -8.26
N ILE A 393 8.74 -47.97 -8.37
CA ILE A 393 7.88 -47.80 -7.21
C ILE A 393 6.99 -49.03 -7.08
N HIS A 394 7.23 -49.85 -6.04
CA HIS A 394 6.45 -51.05 -5.78
C HIS A 394 5.35 -50.76 -4.77
N CYS A 395 4.11 -51.19 -5.06
CA CYS A 395 2.98 -51.07 -4.18
C CYS A 395 2.12 -52.33 -4.28
N ASP A 396 1.99 -53.04 -3.16
CA ASP A 396 1.18 -54.28 -3.09
C ASP A 396 -0.32 -53.99 -2.90
N HIS A 397 -0.68 -52.72 -2.68
CA HIS A 397 -2.07 -52.31 -2.46
C HIS A 397 -2.78 -52.07 -3.78
N LYS A 398 -3.72 -52.91 -4.13
CA LYS A 398 -4.58 -52.71 -5.31
C LYS A 398 -5.68 -51.68 -5.06
N CYS A 399 -5.42 -50.44 -5.46
CA CYS A 399 -6.38 -49.32 -5.29
C CYS A 399 -7.41 -49.18 -6.43
N SER A 400 -7.18 -49.86 -7.56
CA SER A 400 -8.01 -49.79 -8.76
C SER A 400 -7.82 -51.06 -9.60
N ASP A 401 -8.88 -51.48 -10.30
CA ASP A 401 -8.82 -52.61 -11.27
C ASP A 401 -8.30 -52.15 -12.64
N SER A 402 -8.12 -50.88 -12.87
CA SER A 402 -7.61 -50.29 -14.11
C SER A 402 -6.08 -50.32 -14.14
N ASP A 403 -5.52 -50.72 -15.26
CA ASP A 403 -4.05 -50.64 -15.52
C ASP A 403 -3.56 -49.19 -15.52
N TYR A 404 -4.44 -48.22 -15.74
CA TYR A 404 -4.14 -46.82 -15.62
C TYR A 404 -3.91 -46.38 -14.16
N GLY A 405 -4.43 -47.14 -13.21
CA GLY A 405 -4.31 -46.93 -11.78
C GLY A 405 -5.35 -45.95 -11.23
N LEU A 406 -5.21 -45.70 -9.93
CA LEU A 406 -6.08 -44.74 -9.21
C LEU A 406 -5.89 -43.32 -9.74
N VAL A 407 -7.02 -42.65 -10.01
CA VAL A 407 -7.07 -41.24 -10.41
C VAL A 407 -7.80 -40.44 -9.36
N VAL A 408 -7.21 -39.34 -8.92
CA VAL A 408 -7.80 -38.40 -7.97
C VAL A 408 -7.81 -37.01 -8.57
N HIS A 409 -8.95 -36.36 -8.52
CA HIS A 409 -9.09 -34.94 -8.87
C HIS A 409 -9.23 -34.10 -7.61
N THR A 410 -8.47 -33.01 -7.56
CA THR A 410 -8.49 -32.06 -6.46
C THR A 410 -8.98 -30.70 -6.96
N PRO A 411 -10.30 -30.46 -6.96
CA PRO A 411 -10.86 -29.16 -7.31
C PRO A 411 -10.40 -28.09 -6.29
N THR A 412 -10.08 -26.90 -6.76
CA THR A 412 -9.68 -25.79 -5.88
C THR A 412 -10.76 -25.44 -4.85
N LYS A 413 -12.03 -25.58 -5.23
CA LYS A 413 -13.17 -25.33 -4.34
C LYS A 413 -13.27 -26.28 -3.14
N ASP A 414 -12.70 -27.50 -3.23
CA ASP A 414 -12.77 -28.49 -2.15
C ASP A 414 -11.88 -28.06 -0.96
N ASN A 415 -10.74 -27.45 -1.25
CA ASN A 415 -9.88 -26.82 -0.27
C ASN A 415 -8.94 -25.81 -0.95
N PRO A 416 -9.34 -24.54 -1.11
CA PRO A 416 -8.55 -23.54 -1.85
C PRO A 416 -7.22 -23.20 -1.16
N ARG A 417 -7.07 -23.52 0.12
CA ARG A 417 -5.84 -23.35 0.86
C ARG A 417 -4.73 -24.31 0.41
N PHE A 418 -5.06 -25.55 0.06
CA PHE A 418 -4.11 -26.58 -0.38
C PHE A 418 -4.13 -26.83 -1.88
N PHE A 419 -5.30 -26.77 -2.52
CA PHE A 419 -5.49 -27.03 -3.93
C PHE A 419 -5.48 -25.74 -4.75
N THR A 420 -4.30 -25.19 -4.96
CA THR A 420 -4.08 -23.93 -5.69
C THR A 420 -3.76 -24.19 -7.17
N ILE A 421 -3.99 -23.20 -8.03
CA ILE A 421 -3.51 -23.15 -9.41
C ILE A 421 -2.78 -21.82 -9.59
N PRO A 422 -1.45 -21.86 -9.85
CA PRO A 422 -0.59 -23.03 -10.01
C PRO A 422 -0.53 -23.89 -8.74
N PRO A 423 -0.19 -25.19 -8.90
CA PRO A 423 -0.14 -26.12 -7.78
C PRO A 423 0.92 -25.69 -6.76
N ARG A 424 0.57 -25.74 -5.48
CA ARG A 424 1.45 -25.36 -4.37
C ARG A 424 2.80 -26.07 -4.45
N GLU A 425 3.88 -25.38 -4.10
CA GLU A 425 5.26 -25.85 -4.18
C GLU A 425 5.71 -26.33 -5.59
N SER A 426 4.91 -26.11 -6.64
CA SER A 426 5.40 -26.29 -7.99
C SER A 426 6.41 -25.19 -8.36
N LYS A 427 7.20 -25.45 -9.40
CA LYS A 427 8.17 -24.45 -9.87
C LYS A 427 7.50 -23.11 -10.21
N GLU A 428 6.34 -23.16 -10.87
CA GLU A 428 5.55 -22.01 -11.22
C GLU A 428 5.06 -21.25 -9.97
N TRP A 429 4.56 -21.99 -8.97
CA TRP A 429 4.10 -21.39 -7.72
C TRP A 429 5.24 -20.69 -6.97
N ILE A 430 6.41 -21.33 -6.89
CA ILE A 430 7.60 -20.76 -6.23
C ILE A 430 8.07 -19.49 -6.95
N GLU A 431 8.11 -19.50 -8.28
CA GLU A 431 8.52 -18.31 -9.05
C GLU A 431 7.54 -17.13 -8.86
N GLU A 432 6.23 -17.39 -8.85
CA GLU A 432 5.25 -16.35 -8.57
C GLU A 432 5.35 -15.87 -7.12
N TYR A 433 5.48 -16.76 -6.14
CA TYR A 433 5.58 -16.40 -4.73
C TYR A 433 6.79 -15.50 -4.42
N LYS A 434 7.91 -15.66 -5.13
CA LYS A 434 9.10 -14.79 -4.97
C LYS A 434 8.79 -13.32 -5.22
N LYS A 435 7.84 -13.01 -6.08
CA LYS A 435 7.43 -11.63 -6.38
C LYS A 435 6.73 -10.95 -5.21
N ARG A 436 6.27 -11.70 -4.20
CA ARG A 436 5.65 -11.17 -2.97
C ARG A 436 6.52 -10.10 -2.29
N THR A 437 7.84 -10.26 -2.34
CA THR A 437 8.77 -9.30 -1.72
C THR A 437 8.73 -7.90 -2.34
N SER A 438 7.96 -7.70 -3.41
CA SER A 438 7.75 -6.36 -4.00
C SER A 438 7.10 -5.38 -3.02
N SER A 439 6.12 -5.83 -2.21
CA SER A 439 5.50 -4.99 -1.18
C SER A 439 6.48 -4.61 -0.07
N GLU A 440 7.35 -5.54 0.35
CA GLU A 440 8.40 -5.26 1.35
C GLU A 440 9.40 -4.22 0.83
N ARG A 441 9.82 -4.33 -0.46
CA ARG A 441 10.73 -3.35 -1.09
C ARG A 441 10.06 -2.00 -1.27
N CYS A 442 8.77 -1.97 -1.65
CA CYS A 442 7.98 -0.76 -1.74
C CYS A 442 7.90 -0.05 -0.38
N ASN A 443 7.49 -0.76 0.68
CA ASN A 443 7.39 -0.26 2.04
C ASN A 443 8.75 0.25 2.57
N LYS A 444 9.84 -0.45 2.24
CA LYS A 444 11.20 -0.02 2.59
C LYS A 444 11.55 1.32 1.92
N ARG A 445 11.28 1.47 0.61
CA ARG A 445 11.54 2.73 -0.10
C ARG A 445 10.76 3.90 0.51
N GLU A 446 9.49 3.69 0.88
CA GLU A 446 8.71 4.73 1.56
C GLU A 446 9.34 5.19 2.86
N LYS A 447 9.84 4.24 3.66
CA LYS A 447 10.43 4.53 4.98
C LYS A 447 11.86 5.06 4.91
N ASP A 448 12.71 4.45 4.10
CA ASP A 448 14.15 4.72 4.07
C ASP A 448 14.51 5.81 3.04
N ASP A 449 13.93 5.75 1.82
CA ASP A 449 14.26 6.71 0.78
C ASP A 449 13.52 8.03 0.98
N TYR A 450 12.25 7.96 1.41
CA TYR A 450 11.36 9.12 1.58
C TYR A 450 11.05 9.47 3.04
N ASN A 451 11.64 8.76 4.01
CA ASN A 451 11.51 9.04 5.44
C ASN A 451 10.04 9.17 5.87
N LEU A 452 9.16 8.25 5.46
CA LEU A 452 7.71 8.33 5.70
C LEU A 452 7.38 8.70 7.15
N GLU A 453 8.02 8.05 8.13
CA GLU A 453 7.74 8.23 9.57
C GLU A 453 8.20 9.57 10.14
N ASP A 454 9.05 10.33 9.45
CA ASP A 454 9.60 11.61 9.93
C ASP A 454 8.65 12.80 9.75
N GLY A 455 7.45 12.57 9.20
CA GLY A 455 6.50 13.63 8.86
C GLY A 455 6.01 14.49 10.02
N ARG A 456 6.08 14.02 11.27
CA ARG A 456 5.58 14.70 12.48
C ARG A 456 4.13 15.20 12.37
N HIS A 457 3.34 14.58 11.51
CA HIS A 457 1.96 14.96 11.26
C HIS A 457 1.04 14.54 12.41
N ARG A 458 -0.04 15.32 12.62
CA ARG A 458 -0.98 15.11 13.73
C ARG A 458 -2.40 14.76 13.26
N SER A 459 -2.61 14.62 11.95
CA SER A 459 -3.91 14.27 11.38
C SER A 459 -3.76 13.26 10.27
N THR A 460 -4.78 12.45 10.06
CA THR A 460 -4.85 11.47 8.97
C THR A 460 -4.75 12.12 7.61
N LYS A 461 -5.37 13.31 7.45
CA LYS A 461 -5.23 14.15 6.26
C LYS A 461 -3.77 14.35 5.87
N MET A 462 -2.96 14.80 6.81
CA MET A 462 -1.54 15.07 6.53
C MET A 462 -0.74 13.81 6.23
N TRP A 463 -1.08 12.68 6.86
CA TRP A 463 -0.44 11.39 6.55
C TRP A 463 -0.81 10.92 5.15
N TYR A 464 -2.07 11.06 4.71
CA TYR A 464 -2.46 10.73 3.35
C TYR A 464 -1.83 11.65 2.31
N CYS A 465 -1.78 12.96 2.55
CA CYS A 465 -1.08 13.89 1.65
C CYS A 465 0.38 13.50 1.47
N ARG A 466 1.06 13.17 2.57
CA ARG A 466 2.45 12.72 2.51
C ARG A 466 2.59 11.40 1.77
N LEU A 467 1.78 10.41 2.12
CA LEU A 467 1.84 9.07 1.55
C LEU A 467 1.61 9.07 0.04
N TYR A 468 0.55 9.73 -0.44
CA TYR A 468 0.31 9.83 -1.87
C TYR A 468 1.43 10.56 -2.61
N CYS A 469 2.00 11.61 -2.04
CA CYS A 469 3.14 12.28 -2.66
C CYS A 469 4.41 11.42 -2.68
N ILE A 470 4.63 10.57 -1.66
CA ILE A 470 5.70 9.57 -1.69
C ILE A 470 5.46 8.54 -2.79
N MET A 471 4.23 8.00 -2.91
CA MET A 471 3.86 7.11 -4.00
C MET A 471 4.09 7.76 -5.38
N MET A 472 3.69 9.01 -5.55
CA MET A 472 3.95 9.79 -6.77
C MET A 472 5.47 9.89 -7.06
N CYS A 473 6.28 10.12 -6.04
CA CYS A 473 7.74 10.14 -6.18
C CYS A 473 8.32 8.78 -6.58
N GLN A 474 7.80 7.66 -6.04
CA GLN A 474 8.23 6.32 -6.43
C GLN A 474 7.92 6.02 -7.90
N HIS A 475 6.75 6.44 -8.40
CA HIS A 475 6.42 6.36 -9.82
C HIS A 475 7.37 7.22 -10.66
N LEU A 476 7.60 8.45 -10.24
CA LEU A 476 8.49 9.38 -10.91
C LEU A 476 9.94 8.86 -10.97
N ASP A 477 10.42 8.17 -9.95
CA ASP A 477 11.74 7.50 -9.96
C ASP A 477 11.83 6.45 -11.06
N ALA A 478 10.76 5.68 -11.26
CA ALA A 478 10.70 4.63 -12.27
C ALA A 478 10.67 5.18 -13.71
N TRP A 479 10.29 6.44 -13.90
CA TRP A 479 10.22 7.07 -15.23
C TRP A 479 11.55 7.60 -15.71
N SER A 480 12.58 7.70 -14.86
CA SER A 480 13.89 8.26 -15.23
C SER A 480 14.46 7.74 -16.56
N PRO A 481 14.37 6.42 -16.90
CA PRO A 481 14.85 5.92 -18.18
C PRO A 481 14.04 6.39 -19.41
N TYR A 482 12.85 6.95 -19.18
CA TYR A 482 11.91 7.39 -20.23
C TYR A 482 11.86 8.91 -20.38
N HIS A 483 12.72 9.67 -19.68
CA HIS A 483 12.75 11.12 -19.80
C HIS A 483 13.12 11.54 -21.23
N ALA A 484 12.32 12.44 -21.79
CA ALA A 484 12.51 12.93 -23.16
C ALA A 484 13.66 13.93 -23.29
N SER A 485 14.03 14.63 -22.20
CA SER A 485 15.00 15.74 -22.25
C SER A 485 15.87 15.74 -21.00
N SER A 486 17.15 16.04 -21.20
CA SER A 486 18.09 16.41 -20.13
C SER A 486 18.29 17.91 -20.09
N VAL A 487 18.01 18.52 -18.95
CA VAL A 487 18.19 19.96 -18.73
C VAL A 487 19.66 20.37 -18.87
N LYS A 488 20.56 19.46 -18.50
CA LYS A 488 22.01 19.68 -18.66
C LYS A 488 22.40 20.00 -20.12
N GLU A 489 21.76 19.32 -21.09
CA GLU A 489 22.01 19.54 -22.51
C GLU A 489 21.38 20.83 -23.02
N LEU A 490 20.35 21.34 -22.32
CA LEU A 490 19.67 22.61 -22.67
C LEU A 490 20.35 23.85 -22.08
N MET A 491 21.35 23.65 -21.20
CA MET A 491 22.12 24.75 -20.64
C MET A 491 23.21 25.20 -21.63
N PRO A 492 23.45 26.54 -21.80
CA PRO A 492 24.52 27.03 -22.65
C PRO A 492 25.87 26.55 -22.13
N GLN A 493 26.70 26.03 -23.01
CA GLN A 493 28.10 25.80 -22.72
C GLN A 493 28.74 27.14 -22.37
N ALA A 494 29.51 27.17 -21.29
CA ALA A 494 30.30 28.37 -20.97
C ALA A 494 31.24 28.67 -22.16
N ALA A 495 31.12 29.88 -22.72
CA ALA A 495 31.98 30.34 -23.80
C ALA A 495 33.42 30.52 -23.34
#